data_788d8bbb15c241b3df844b6d420ddc57
#
_entry.id   788d8bbb15c241b3df844b6d420ddc57
#
_cell.length_a   1.000
_cell.length_b   1.000
_cell.length_c   1.000
_cell.angle_alpha   90.00
_cell.angle_beta   90.00
_cell.angle_gamma   90.00
#
_symmetry.space_group_name_H-M   'P 1'
#
loop_
_entity.id
_entity.type
_entity.pdbx_description
1 polymer ?
#
loop_
_entity_poly.entity_id
_entity_poly.type
_entity_poly.pdbx_seq_one_letter_code
_entity_poly.pdbx_strand_id
1 'polypeptide(L)'
;EKGINSTGDTKRLYKGLLYKELYPLYLRLKVEGIRQLHFTTKNNESYIRFHNPNKYGDDLSKIRETIRVANDENKIVTNFETGRVMSGFRNVFPINLGNEHLGSVELSISTKMMIESISDLEKRREYSFILNKDNTK
;
A
#
# COMPACT_ATOMS: atom_id res chain seq x y z
N GLU A 1 -14.55 8.32 5.08
CA GLU A 1 -15.89 7.98 4.54
C GLU A 1 -16.34 8.98 3.47
N LYS A 2 -16.57 10.25 3.80
CA LYS A 2 -17.08 11.27 2.86
C LYS A 2 -16.25 11.38 1.58
N GLY A 3 -14.94 11.21 1.66
CA GLY A 3 -14.05 11.29 0.50
C GLY A 3 -14.14 10.08 -0.43
N ILE A 4 -14.31 8.88 0.12
CA ILE A 4 -14.33 7.62 -0.66
C ILE A 4 -15.65 7.46 -1.42
N ASN A 5 -16.76 7.86 -0.80
CA ASN A 5 -18.11 7.73 -1.36
C ASN A 5 -18.58 8.93 -2.18
N SER A 6 -17.75 9.99 -2.31
CA SER A 6 -18.08 11.19 -3.09
C SER A 6 -17.56 11.11 -4.52
N THR A 7 -18.12 11.92 -5.41
CA THR A 7 -17.76 12.00 -6.83
C THR A 7 -17.26 13.41 -7.19
N GLY A 8 -16.51 13.52 -8.28
CA GLY A 8 -16.11 14.79 -8.85
C GLY A 8 -15.26 15.68 -7.92
N ASP A 9 -15.61 16.95 -7.82
CA ASP A 9 -14.84 17.94 -7.07
C ASP A 9 -14.80 17.66 -5.57
N THR A 10 -15.86 17.10 -5.01
CA THR A 10 -15.92 16.72 -3.60
C THR A 10 -14.93 15.60 -3.29
N LYS A 11 -14.83 14.57 -4.15
CA LYS A 11 -13.83 13.50 -4.02
C LYS A 11 -12.40 14.07 -4.06
N ARG A 12 -12.16 15.02 -4.97
CA ARG A 12 -10.86 15.72 -5.11
C ARG A 12 -10.50 16.52 -3.87
N LEU A 13 -11.46 17.26 -3.31
CA LEU A 13 -11.26 18.03 -2.08
C LEU A 13 -10.88 17.14 -0.91
N TYR A 14 -11.67 16.10 -0.63
CA TYR A 14 -11.37 15.19 0.50
C TYR A 14 -10.06 14.42 0.32
N LYS A 15 -9.71 14.07 -0.91
CA LYS A 15 -8.40 13.47 -1.22
C LYS A 15 -7.27 14.43 -0.89
N GLY A 16 -7.40 15.71 -1.24
CA GLY A 16 -6.42 16.74 -0.91
C GLY A 16 -6.27 16.97 0.59
N LEU A 17 -7.37 16.96 1.33
CA LEU A 17 -7.37 17.08 2.79
C LEU A 17 -6.68 15.87 3.44
N LEU A 18 -7.02 14.66 3.02
CA LEU A 18 -6.38 13.44 3.50
C LEU A 18 -4.87 13.44 3.23
N TYR A 19 -4.47 13.86 2.02
CA TYR A 19 -3.07 13.98 1.66
C TYR A 19 -2.34 14.96 2.59
N LYS A 20 -2.87 16.16 2.77
CA LYS A 20 -2.29 17.20 3.63
C LYS A 20 -2.14 16.72 5.07
N GLU A 21 -3.16 16.07 5.60
CA GLU A 21 -3.20 15.60 6.98
C GLU A 21 -2.20 14.47 7.25
N LEU A 22 -2.10 13.50 6.33
CA LEU A 22 -1.25 12.32 6.52
C LEU A 22 0.14 12.44 5.90
N TYR A 23 0.45 13.49 5.15
CA TYR A 23 1.75 13.66 4.53
C TYR A 23 2.91 13.71 5.53
N PRO A 24 2.80 14.41 6.70
CA PRO A 24 3.83 14.37 7.73
C PRO A 24 4.07 12.96 8.30
N LEU A 25 2.99 12.17 8.45
CA LEU A 25 3.10 10.76 8.84
C LEU A 25 3.84 9.96 7.77
N TYR A 26 3.48 10.14 6.49
CA TYR A 26 4.15 9.47 5.38
C TYR A 26 5.66 9.77 5.33
N LEU A 27 6.06 11.02 5.60
CA LEU A 27 7.49 11.38 5.66
C LEU A 27 8.22 10.63 6.78
N ARG A 28 7.62 10.47 7.96
CA ARG A 28 8.19 9.65 9.04
C ARG A 28 8.28 8.18 8.66
N LEU A 29 7.22 7.63 8.08
CA LEU A 29 7.21 6.25 7.60
C LEU A 29 8.28 6.00 6.54
N LYS A 30 8.59 6.99 5.69
CA LYS A 30 9.68 6.87 4.71
C LYS A 30 11.05 6.76 5.38
N VAL A 31 11.29 7.46 6.47
CA VAL A 31 12.53 7.35 7.25
C VAL A 31 12.67 5.94 7.81
N GLU A 32 11.54 5.35 8.28
CA GLU A 32 11.47 3.97 8.76
C GLU A 32 11.46 2.91 7.63
N GLY A 33 11.63 3.35 6.37
CA GLY A 33 11.76 2.49 5.21
C GLY A 33 10.48 2.05 4.53
N ILE A 34 9.33 2.58 4.93
CA ILE A 34 8.09 2.38 4.19
C ILE A 34 8.16 3.13 2.86
N ARG A 35 8.06 2.38 1.77
CA ARG A 35 8.16 2.93 0.41
C ARG A 35 6.85 3.48 -0.11
N GLN A 36 5.76 2.83 0.21
CA GLN A 36 4.43 3.19 -0.27
C GLN A 36 3.45 3.26 0.90
N LEU A 37 2.71 4.34 0.95
CA LEU A 37 1.46 4.48 1.67
C LEU A 37 0.39 4.72 0.60
N HIS A 38 -0.59 3.80 0.50
CA HIS A 38 -1.57 3.79 -0.56
C HIS A 38 -2.95 3.43 -0.01
N PHE A 39 -3.94 4.27 -0.27
CA PHE A 39 -5.33 4.02 0.07
C PHE A 39 -6.10 3.58 -1.16
N THR A 40 -6.97 2.59 -0.99
CA THR A 40 -7.86 2.09 -2.04
C THR A 40 -9.31 2.11 -1.57
N THR A 41 -10.22 2.17 -2.52
CA THR A 41 -11.64 1.99 -2.24
C THR A 41 -11.98 0.51 -2.06
N LYS A 42 -13.15 0.21 -1.51
CA LYS A 42 -13.68 -1.16 -1.40
C LYS A 42 -13.83 -1.90 -2.73
N ASN A 43 -13.89 -1.17 -3.84
CA ASN A 43 -13.97 -1.73 -5.19
C ASN A 43 -12.57 -1.90 -5.83
N ASN A 44 -11.50 -1.90 -5.04
CA ASN A 44 -10.12 -2.05 -5.50
C ASN A 44 -9.63 -0.92 -6.43
N GLU A 45 -10.28 0.25 -6.42
CA GLU A 45 -9.82 1.44 -7.14
C GLU A 45 -8.77 2.17 -6.31
N SER A 46 -7.68 2.61 -6.93
CA SER A 46 -6.68 3.46 -6.28
C SER A 46 -7.31 4.81 -5.89
N TYR A 47 -7.40 5.09 -4.59
CA TYR A 47 -7.91 6.35 -4.09
C TYR A 47 -6.81 7.41 -4.01
N ILE A 48 -5.70 7.14 -3.32
CA ILE A 48 -4.55 8.03 -3.23
C ILE A 48 -3.25 7.27 -2.94
N ARG A 49 -2.20 7.58 -3.70
CA ARG A 49 -0.83 7.14 -3.49
C ARG A 49 0.02 8.29 -2.96
N PHE A 50 0.58 8.16 -1.77
CA PHE A 50 1.43 9.20 -1.21
C PHE A 50 2.78 9.35 -1.94
N HIS A 51 3.28 8.24 -2.49
CA HIS A 51 4.50 8.22 -3.31
C HIS A 51 4.29 8.73 -4.75
N ASN A 52 3.04 8.80 -5.22
CA ASN A 52 2.68 9.31 -6.55
C ASN A 52 1.23 9.84 -6.54
N PRO A 53 0.98 11.02 -5.94
CA PRO A 53 -0.37 11.52 -5.70
C PRO A 53 -1.17 11.88 -6.97
N ASN A 54 -0.47 12.04 -8.10
CA ASN A 54 -1.11 12.33 -9.38
C ASN A 54 -1.66 11.08 -10.09
N LYS A 55 -1.27 9.88 -9.65
CA LYS A 55 -1.74 8.62 -10.20
C LYS A 55 -2.78 7.99 -9.30
N TYR A 56 -4.05 8.03 -9.69
CA TYR A 56 -5.20 7.49 -8.96
C TYR A 56 -6.32 7.10 -9.92
N GLY A 57 -7.35 6.41 -9.42
CA GLY A 57 -8.54 6.02 -10.17
C GLY A 57 -8.38 4.75 -11.01
N ASP A 58 -7.21 4.14 -11.01
CA ASP A 58 -6.98 2.88 -11.72
C ASP A 58 -7.54 1.68 -10.93
N ASP A 59 -8.16 0.75 -11.67
CA ASP A 59 -8.62 -0.53 -11.15
C ASP A 59 -7.43 -1.45 -10.85
N LEU A 60 -7.37 -1.95 -9.64
CA LEU A 60 -6.30 -2.79 -9.12
C LEU A 60 -6.71 -4.26 -8.96
N SER A 61 -7.97 -4.59 -9.19
CA SER A 61 -8.54 -5.92 -8.92
C SER A 61 -7.81 -7.08 -9.60
N LYS A 62 -7.29 -6.84 -10.83
CA LYS A 62 -6.58 -7.84 -11.64
C LYS A 62 -5.05 -7.86 -11.44
N ILE A 63 -4.49 -6.84 -10.81
CA ILE A 63 -3.03 -6.64 -10.76
C ILE A 63 -2.47 -6.56 -9.34
N ARG A 64 -3.34 -6.47 -8.32
CA ARG A 64 -2.98 -6.33 -6.92
C ARG A 64 -3.81 -7.29 -6.07
N GLU A 65 -3.33 -8.54 -6.02
CA GLU A 65 -4.02 -9.60 -5.30
C GLU A 65 -4.15 -9.31 -3.80
N THR A 66 -3.11 -8.78 -3.17
CA THR A 66 -3.14 -8.42 -1.74
C THR A 66 -4.24 -7.41 -1.41
N ILE A 67 -4.44 -6.40 -2.26
CA ILE A 67 -5.51 -5.40 -2.11
C ILE A 67 -6.87 -6.04 -2.32
N ARG A 68 -7.02 -6.84 -3.39
CA ARG A 68 -8.27 -7.52 -3.69
C ARG A 68 -8.71 -8.44 -2.54
N VAL A 69 -7.81 -9.29 -2.07
CA VAL A 69 -8.13 -10.22 -0.96
C VAL A 69 -8.46 -9.45 0.33
N ALA A 70 -7.72 -8.38 0.65
CA ALA A 70 -7.98 -7.57 1.83
C ALA A 70 -9.36 -6.90 1.79
N ASN A 71 -9.78 -6.40 0.63
CA ASN A 71 -11.09 -5.78 0.47
C ASN A 71 -12.23 -6.80 0.39
N ASP A 72 -12.06 -7.90 -0.37
CA ASP A 72 -13.10 -8.92 -0.58
C ASP A 72 -13.42 -9.70 0.71
N GLU A 73 -12.37 -10.00 1.50
CA GLU A 73 -12.50 -10.81 2.71
C GLU A 73 -12.46 -9.95 4.00
N ASN A 74 -12.34 -8.64 3.86
CA ASN A 74 -12.25 -7.67 4.97
C ASN A 74 -11.25 -8.10 6.06
N LYS A 75 -10.06 -8.55 5.63
CA LYS A 75 -9.00 -9.04 6.53
C LYS A 75 -7.65 -8.42 6.23
N ILE A 76 -6.76 -8.46 7.22
CA ILE A 76 -5.36 -8.07 7.03
C ILE A 76 -4.67 -9.08 6.12
N VAL A 77 -3.95 -8.59 5.12
CA VAL A 77 -3.16 -9.40 4.19
C VAL A 77 -1.72 -8.93 4.21
N THR A 78 -0.81 -9.84 4.50
CA THR A 78 0.64 -9.62 4.39
C THR A 78 1.20 -10.63 3.41
N ASN A 79 1.79 -10.16 2.31
CA ASN A 79 2.39 -11.03 1.31
C ASN A 79 3.50 -10.31 0.55
N PHE A 80 4.39 -11.10 -0.05
CA PHE A 80 5.30 -10.61 -1.08
C PHE A 80 4.55 -10.54 -2.42
N GLU A 81 4.64 -9.41 -3.11
CA GLU A 81 3.96 -9.22 -4.38
C GLU A 81 4.89 -8.52 -5.38
N THR A 82 4.95 -9.05 -6.59
CA THR A 82 5.64 -8.42 -7.70
C THR A 82 4.76 -7.30 -8.27
N GLY A 83 5.25 -6.09 -8.27
CA GLY A 83 4.55 -4.94 -8.85
C GLY A 83 5.21 -4.50 -10.17
N ARG A 84 4.47 -3.74 -10.99
CA ARG A 84 5.00 -3.19 -12.26
C ARG A 84 6.25 -2.31 -12.07
N VAL A 85 6.38 -1.67 -10.92
CA VAL A 85 7.47 -0.72 -10.63
C VAL A 85 8.41 -1.28 -9.57
N MET A 86 7.88 -2.03 -8.61
CA MET A 86 8.65 -2.52 -7.48
C MET A 86 8.02 -3.77 -6.90
N SER A 87 8.84 -4.79 -6.70
CA SER A 87 8.52 -5.95 -5.87
C SER A 87 8.81 -5.64 -4.41
N GLY A 88 8.01 -6.19 -3.51
CA GLY A 88 8.21 -5.98 -2.08
C GLY A 88 7.12 -6.62 -1.22
N PHE A 89 7.33 -6.52 0.08
CA PHE A 89 6.34 -6.95 1.05
C PHE A 89 5.22 -5.92 1.16
N ARG A 90 4.00 -6.40 1.06
CA ARG A 90 2.77 -5.64 1.10
C ARG A 90 2.01 -5.99 2.37
N ASN A 91 1.73 -4.98 3.17
CA ASN A 91 0.87 -5.11 4.33
C ASN A 91 -0.39 -4.28 4.05
N VAL A 92 -1.51 -4.94 3.85
CA VAL A 92 -2.77 -4.32 3.51
C VAL A 92 -3.76 -4.51 4.65
N PHE A 93 -4.28 -3.40 5.14
CA PHE A 93 -5.19 -3.35 6.28
C PHE A 93 -6.55 -2.84 5.79
N PRO A 94 -7.66 -3.55 6.05
CA PRO A 94 -9.00 -3.04 5.74
C PRO A 94 -9.33 -1.82 6.61
N ILE A 95 -10.07 -0.89 6.03
CA ILE A 95 -10.57 0.30 6.69
C ILE A 95 -12.08 0.17 6.83
N ASN A 96 -12.56 0.17 8.07
CA ASN A 96 -13.98 0.06 8.37
C ASN A 96 -14.44 1.27 9.22
N LEU A 97 -15.68 1.66 9.03
CA LEU A 97 -16.38 2.60 9.90
C LEU A 97 -17.63 1.91 10.45
N GLY A 98 -17.60 1.53 11.74
CA GLY A 98 -18.59 0.60 12.27
C GLY A 98 -18.58 -0.70 11.50
N ASN A 99 -19.74 -1.08 10.93
CA ASN A 99 -19.89 -2.29 10.13
C ASN A 99 -19.68 -2.05 8.61
N GLU A 100 -19.42 -0.81 8.19
CA GLU A 100 -19.24 -0.48 6.78
C GLU A 100 -17.75 -0.62 6.38
N HIS A 101 -17.47 -1.48 5.38
CA HIS A 101 -16.16 -1.56 4.74
C HIS A 101 -15.99 -0.41 3.73
N LEU A 102 -14.96 0.41 3.91
CA LEU A 102 -14.69 1.58 3.07
C LEU A 102 -13.61 1.33 2.01
N GLY A 103 -12.71 0.41 2.29
CA GLY A 103 -11.54 0.13 1.45
C GLY A 103 -10.36 -0.34 2.28
N SER A 104 -9.15 -0.11 1.79
CA SER A 104 -7.94 -0.56 2.50
C SER A 104 -6.81 0.46 2.43
N VAL A 105 -5.86 0.31 3.35
CA VAL A 105 -4.57 1.01 3.34
C VAL A 105 -3.44 0.01 3.21
N GLU A 106 -2.54 0.28 2.29
CA GLU A 106 -1.33 -0.51 2.05
C GLU A 106 -0.09 0.22 2.53
N LEU A 107 0.76 -0.51 3.25
CA LEU A 107 2.14 -0.14 3.57
C LEU A 107 3.08 -1.13 2.89
N SER A 108 4.03 -0.63 2.08
CA SER A 108 4.97 -1.48 1.36
C SER A 108 6.40 -1.24 1.78
N ILE A 109 7.14 -2.33 1.93
CA ILE A 109 8.56 -2.35 2.26
C ILE A 109 9.31 -3.01 1.10
N SER A 110 10.44 -2.43 0.67
CA SER A 110 11.28 -3.05 -0.36
C SER A 110 12.12 -4.20 0.21
N THR A 111 12.47 -5.15 -0.66
CA THR A 111 13.42 -6.23 -0.30
C THR A 111 14.77 -5.67 0.17
N LYS A 112 15.24 -4.57 -0.44
CA LYS A 112 16.45 -3.88 -0.03
C LYS A 112 16.39 -3.46 1.44
N MET A 113 15.31 -2.81 1.85
CA MET A 113 15.10 -2.40 3.25
C MET A 113 15.11 -3.58 4.21
N MET A 114 14.50 -4.70 3.84
CA MET A 114 14.54 -5.90 4.67
C MET A 114 15.95 -6.43 4.84
N ILE A 115 16.71 -6.51 3.75
CA ILE A 115 18.11 -6.95 3.79
C ILE A 115 18.93 -6.00 4.69
N GLU A 116 18.81 -4.70 4.52
CA GLU A 116 19.50 -3.70 5.33
C GLU A 116 19.16 -3.85 6.82
N SER A 117 17.87 -3.98 7.16
CA SER A 117 17.41 -4.16 8.55
C SER A 117 17.95 -5.45 9.18
N ILE A 118 17.99 -6.55 8.42
CA ILE A 118 18.54 -7.83 8.91
C ILE A 118 20.07 -7.74 9.05
N SER A 119 20.74 -7.09 8.09
CA SER A 119 22.21 -6.91 8.12
C SER A 119 22.66 -6.05 9.29
N ASP A 120 21.84 -5.09 9.72
CA ASP A 120 22.12 -4.26 10.91
C ASP A 120 22.03 -5.06 12.22
N LEU A 121 21.16 -6.07 12.26
CA LEU A 121 21.02 -6.97 13.42
C LEU A 121 22.15 -7.98 13.53
N GLU A 122 22.69 -8.47 12.41
CA GLU A 122 23.74 -9.51 12.38
C GLU A 122 24.81 -9.14 11.33
N LYS A 123 25.76 -8.31 11.71
CA LYS A 123 26.83 -7.75 10.84
C LYS A 123 27.83 -8.76 10.28
N ARG A 124 27.81 -10.02 10.78
CA ARG A 124 28.75 -11.06 10.36
C ARG A 124 28.25 -11.91 9.20
N ARG A 125 27.02 -11.64 8.69
CA ARG A 125 26.39 -12.43 7.64
C ARG A 125 26.01 -11.55 6.47
N GLU A 126 26.11 -12.11 5.29
CA GLU A 126 25.54 -11.54 4.07
C GLU A 126 24.17 -12.13 3.83
N TYR A 127 23.23 -11.29 3.44
CA TYR A 127 21.85 -11.67 3.19
C TYR A 127 21.48 -11.37 1.75
N SER A 128 20.82 -12.33 1.10
CA SER A 128 20.31 -12.18 -0.25
C SER A 128 18.84 -12.60 -0.30
N PHE A 129 18.04 -11.86 -1.06
CA PHE A 129 16.66 -12.21 -1.33
C PHE A 129 16.57 -12.91 -2.68
N ILE A 130 16.20 -14.19 -2.66
CA ILE A 130 16.10 -15.02 -3.86
C ILE A 130 14.62 -15.14 -4.24
N LEU A 131 14.26 -14.69 -5.45
CA LEU A 131 12.93 -14.87 -6.01
C LEU A 131 12.89 -16.11 -6.90
N ASN A 132 11.89 -16.96 -6.70
CA ASN A 132 11.63 -18.03 -7.64
C ASN A 132 11.14 -17.42 -8.96
N LYS A 133 11.76 -17.82 -10.08
CA LYS A 133 11.44 -17.33 -11.42
C LYS A 133 9.96 -17.51 -11.80
N ASP A 134 9.31 -18.54 -11.29
CA ASP A 134 7.90 -18.83 -11.57
C ASP A 134 6.94 -17.83 -10.91
N ASN A 135 7.41 -17.06 -9.91
CA ASN A 135 6.64 -16.04 -9.19
C ASN A 135 6.90 -14.61 -9.72
N THR A 136 7.59 -14.45 -10.83
CA THR A 136 7.97 -13.14 -11.41
C THR A 136 7.11 -12.74 -12.62
N LYS A 137 5.88 -13.25 -12.74
CA LYS A 137 4.94 -12.91 -13.83
C LYS A 137 4.34 -11.53 -13.68
#